data_489446c47183d54ec3f021fb3650aa63
#
_entry.id   489446c47183d54ec3f021fb3650aa63
#
_cell.length_a   1.000
_cell.length_b   1.000
_cell.length_c   1.000
_cell.angle_alpha   90.00
_cell.angle_beta   90.00
_cell.angle_gamma   90.00
#
_symmetry.space_group_name_H-M   'P 1'
#
loop_
_entity.id
_entity.type
_entity.pdbx_description
1 polymer ?
#
loop_
_entity_poly.entity_id
_entity_poly.type
_entity_poly.pdbx_seq_one_letter_code
_entity_poly.pdbx_strand_id
1 'polypeptide(L)'
;MKYMTSAEIREKYLSFFEEKGCKRWPSSSLIPDDPSLLLTSAGMVQFKPYFLQQKHLEAPYIGTTTVQKCVRTNDIDIIGTTGRHQSFFEMLGNFSFGEYFKEEMCAWAYEFSTEVLGLPAERLYFTVYLDDDETIEIWKKLGVPDDHISRLGEDDNFWRAGPTGPCGPCSEIYFDQGEDFGCGSPDCAPGCDCDRFLEYWNLVFTQYDGQEDGTFVPLPKKNIDTGMGLERIAAILQGVQSNYETDVLRSLVAVGEKLTGTTYGEDAAIDLSLRIMADHSRAVAFMIADGILPSNEGRGYV
;
A
#
# COMPACT_ATOMS: atom_id res chain seq x y z
N MET A 1 -18.54 7.16 8.43
CA MET A 1 -17.97 5.92 7.84
C MET A 1 -18.61 4.70 8.48
N LYS A 2 -18.79 3.62 7.71
CA LYS A 2 -19.29 2.36 8.25
C LYS A 2 -18.10 1.47 8.62
N TYR A 3 -18.13 0.87 9.82
CA TYR A 3 -17.14 -0.13 10.21
C TYR A 3 -17.09 -1.29 9.20
N MET A 4 -15.89 -1.70 8.83
CA MET A 4 -15.65 -2.89 8.00
C MET A 4 -14.49 -3.71 8.59
N THR A 5 -14.66 -5.04 8.58
CA THR A 5 -13.58 -5.97 8.91
C THR A 5 -12.56 -6.03 7.78
N SER A 6 -11.32 -6.42 8.10
CA SER A 6 -10.28 -6.63 7.08
C SER A 6 -10.71 -7.65 6.01
N ALA A 7 -11.51 -8.64 6.36
CA ALA A 7 -12.06 -9.60 5.40
C ALA A 7 -13.06 -8.96 4.43
N GLU A 8 -13.97 -8.09 4.92
CA GLU A 8 -14.91 -7.37 4.08
C GLU A 8 -14.19 -6.39 3.14
N ILE A 9 -13.15 -5.69 3.63
CA ILE A 9 -12.35 -4.78 2.81
C ILE A 9 -11.68 -5.53 1.65
N ARG A 10 -11.02 -6.67 1.93
CA ARG A 10 -10.41 -7.52 0.88
C ARG A 10 -11.41 -7.90 -0.20
N GLU A 11 -12.57 -8.43 0.21
CA GLU A 11 -13.57 -8.90 -0.75
C GLU A 11 -14.18 -7.74 -1.55
N LYS A 12 -14.47 -6.61 -0.92
CA LYS A 12 -14.98 -5.42 -1.62
C LYS A 12 -14.00 -4.91 -2.68
N TYR A 13 -12.70 -4.86 -2.35
CA TYR A 13 -11.68 -4.42 -3.28
C TYR A 13 -11.58 -5.37 -4.49
N LEU A 14 -11.48 -6.65 -4.23
CA LEU A 14 -11.37 -7.65 -5.30
C LEU A 14 -12.61 -7.64 -6.20
N SER A 15 -13.81 -7.66 -5.62
CA SER A 15 -15.07 -7.64 -6.36
C SER A 15 -15.24 -6.37 -7.18
N PHE A 16 -14.90 -5.20 -6.62
CA PHE A 16 -14.98 -3.93 -7.34
C PHE A 16 -14.13 -3.94 -8.62
N PHE A 17 -12.89 -4.41 -8.54
CA PHE A 17 -12.03 -4.47 -9.72
C PHE A 17 -12.39 -5.62 -10.67
N GLU A 18 -13.00 -6.72 -10.19
CA GLU A 18 -13.60 -7.73 -11.06
C GLU A 18 -14.76 -7.14 -11.89
N GLU A 19 -15.60 -6.30 -11.28
CA GLU A 19 -16.68 -5.59 -11.98
C GLU A 19 -16.14 -4.59 -13.03
N LYS A 20 -14.95 -4.03 -12.81
CA LYS A 20 -14.23 -3.20 -13.78
C LYS A 20 -13.54 -4.02 -14.90
N GLY A 21 -13.60 -5.36 -14.85
CA GLY A 21 -13.01 -6.26 -15.86
C GLY A 21 -11.62 -6.80 -15.53
N CYS A 22 -11.14 -6.62 -14.31
CA CYS A 22 -9.86 -7.20 -13.84
C CYS A 22 -10.04 -8.68 -13.47
N LYS A 23 -9.01 -9.49 -13.74
CA LYS A 23 -8.93 -10.87 -13.29
C LYS A 23 -8.46 -10.93 -11.84
N ARG A 24 -9.22 -11.58 -10.95
CA ARG A 24 -8.75 -11.87 -9.60
C ARG A 24 -7.57 -12.82 -9.67
N TRP A 25 -6.46 -12.43 -9.02
CA TRP A 25 -5.20 -13.15 -9.05
C TRP A 25 -4.77 -13.52 -7.62
N PRO A 26 -4.25 -14.73 -7.39
CA PRO A 26 -3.81 -15.13 -6.06
C PRO A 26 -2.57 -14.36 -5.61
N SER A 27 -2.38 -14.24 -4.29
CA SER A 27 -1.12 -13.78 -3.71
C SER A 27 0.02 -14.70 -4.12
N SER A 28 1.12 -14.13 -4.58
CA SER A 28 2.34 -14.91 -4.83
C SER A 28 3.06 -15.25 -3.52
N SER A 29 4.06 -16.13 -3.63
CA SER A 29 4.97 -16.44 -2.53
C SER A 29 5.75 -15.20 -2.09
N LEU A 30 6.14 -15.15 -0.82
CA LEU A 30 7.11 -14.17 -0.30
C LEU A 30 8.51 -14.38 -0.86
N ILE A 31 8.78 -15.54 -1.49
CA ILE A 31 9.99 -15.79 -2.28
C ILE A 31 9.70 -15.36 -3.72
N PRO A 32 10.19 -14.19 -4.17
CA PRO A 32 9.92 -13.72 -5.53
C PRO A 32 10.69 -14.53 -6.58
N ASP A 33 10.13 -14.65 -7.78
CA ASP A 33 10.83 -15.19 -8.96
C ASP A 33 11.93 -14.23 -9.46
N ASP A 34 11.90 -12.98 -9.01
CA ASP A 34 12.89 -11.95 -9.34
C ASP A 34 14.15 -12.11 -8.48
N PRO A 35 15.32 -12.47 -9.08
CA PRO A 35 16.55 -12.68 -8.32
C PRO A 35 17.15 -11.40 -7.72
N SER A 36 16.72 -10.22 -8.17
CA SER A 36 17.15 -8.93 -7.64
C SER A 36 16.50 -8.60 -6.30
N LEU A 37 15.42 -9.30 -5.92
CA LEU A 37 14.67 -9.06 -4.71
C LEU A 37 14.86 -10.20 -3.70
N LEU A 38 15.08 -9.82 -2.45
CA LEU A 38 15.20 -10.79 -1.36
C LEU A 38 13.83 -11.37 -0.97
N LEU A 39 12.83 -10.49 -0.86
CA LEU A 39 11.46 -10.82 -0.47
C LEU A 39 10.46 -10.09 -1.37
N THR A 40 9.24 -10.59 -1.48
CA THR A 40 8.15 -9.92 -2.18
C THR A 40 7.70 -8.70 -1.36
N SER A 41 8.03 -7.52 -1.84
CA SER A 41 7.84 -6.24 -1.14
C SER A 41 6.66 -5.42 -1.65
N ALA A 42 6.05 -5.82 -2.77
CA ALA A 42 4.93 -5.12 -3.41
C ALA A 42 4.09 -6.06 -4.27
N GLY A 43 2.83 -5.68 -4.52
CA GLY A 43 1.90 -6.46 -5.33
C GLY A 43 2.33 -6.65 -6.78
N MET A 44 3.04 -5.67 -7.33
CA MET A 44 3.48 -5.68 -8.72
C MET A 44 4.59 -6.71 -9.03
N VAL A 45 5.30 -7.22 -8.03
CA VAL A 45 6.49 -8.06 -8.24
C VAL A 45 6.19 -9.26 -9.13
N GLN A 46 5.08 -9.96 -8.91
CA GLN A 46 4.65 -11.09 -9.73
C GLN A 46 4.23 -10.70 -11.16
N PHE A 47 3.99 -9.42 -11.42
CA PHE A 47 3.52 -8.90 -12.70
C PHE A 47 4.61 -8.22 -13.53
N LYS A 48 5.88 -8.15 -13.07
CA LYS A 48 7.01 -7.58 -13.85
C LYS A 48 7.05 -8.08 -15.31
N PRO A 49 6.88 -9.39 -15.62
CA PRO A 49 6.88 -9.86 -17.01
C PRO A 49 5.74 -9.30 -17.86
N TYR A 50 4.61 -8.92 -17.25
CA TYR A 50 3.47 -8.31 -17.95
C TYR A 50 3.73 -6.84 -18.25
N PHE A 51 4.30 -6.08 -17.33
CA PHE A 51 4.72 -4.69 -17.53
C PHE A 51 5.75 -4.56 -18.65
N LEU A 52 6.68 -5.52 -18.74
CA LEU A 52 7.71 -5.58 -19.77
C LEU A 52 7.21 -6.22 -21.07
N GLN A 53 5.93 -6.52 -21.21
CA GLN A 53 5.33 -7.16 -22.39
C GLN A 53 5.92 -8.53 -22.76
N GLN A 54 6.56 -9.20 -21.80
CA GLN A 54 7.09 -10.58 -21.95
C GLN A 54 5.98 -11.63 -21.77
N LYS A 55 4.91 -11.25 -21.06
CA LYS A 55 3.67 -12.02 -20.89
C LYS A 55 2.47 -11.12 -21.19
N HIS A 56 1.38 -11.73 -21.61
CA HIS A 56 0.14 -11.02 -21.93
C HIS A 56 -1.00 -11.60 -21.11
N LEU A 57 -1.92 -10.74 -20.70
CA LEU A 57 -3.15 -11.17 -20.06
C LEU A 57 -4.11 -11.72 -21.13
N GLU A 58 -4.77 -12.81 -20.80
CA GLU A 58 -5.77 -13.42 -21.70
C GLU A 58 -7.06 -12.59 -21.74
N ALA A 59 -7.60 -12.39 -22.95
CA ALA A 59 -8.92 -11.77 -23.08
C ALA A 59 -9.99 -12.61 -22.34
N PRO A 60 -11.04 -11.99 -21.79
CA PRO A 60 -11.47 -10.59 -21.97
C PRO A 60 -10.95 -9.61 -20.93
N TYR A 61 -10.01 -10.00 -20.09
CA TYR A 61 -9.55 -9.19 -18.95
C TYR A 61 -8.73 -7.98 -19.40
N ILE A 62 -8.98 -6.84 -18.76
CA ILE A 62 -8.26 -5.58 -19.00
C ILE A 62 -7.16 -5.31 -17.94
N GLY A 63 -7.06 -6.15 -16.94
CA GLY A 63 -6.08 -6.02 -15.84
C GLY A 63 -6.21 -7.16 -14.85
N THR A 64 -5.48 -7.04 -13.75
CA THR A 64 -5.55 -7.98 -12.63
C THR A 64 -5.83 -7.25 -11.33
N THR A 65 -6.40 -7.96 -10.34
CA THR A 65 -6.54 -7.49 -8.96
C THR A 65 -6.13 -8.58 -7.99
N THR A 66 -5.43 -8.21 -6.92
CA THR A 66 -4.92 -9.16 -5.93
C THR A 66 -4.83 -8.55 -4.53
N VAL A 67 -4.79 -9.41 -3.53
CA VAL A 67 -4.36 -9.09 -2.16
C VAL A 67 -3.03 -9.80 -1.95
N GLN A 68 -1.93 -9.06 -2.04
CA GLN A 68 -0.58 -9.62 -1.98
C GLN A 68 0.01 -9.53 -0.58
N LYS A 69 0.51 -10.67 -0.09
CA LYS A 69 1.40 -10.72 1.09
C LYS A 69 2.71 -10.00 0.76
N CYS A 70 3.12 -9.07 1.61
CA CYS A 70 4.36 -8.32 1.44
C CYS A 70 5.19 -8.33 2.72
N VAL A 71 6.52 -8.36 2.55
CA VAL A 71 7.47 -8.15 3.64
C VAL A 71 8.43 -7.02 3.26
N ARG A 72 8.55 -6.04 4.15
CA ARG A 72 9.53 -4.94 4.07
C ARG A 72 10.29 -4.86 5.37
N THR A 73 11.61 -4.75 5.29
CA THR A 73 12.51 -4.70 6.46
C THR A 73 13.25 -3.38 6.55
N ASN A 74 13.01 -2.45 5.62
CA ASN A 74 13.65 -1.12 5.61
C ASN A 74 13.37 -0.35 6.90
N ASP A 75 12.16 -0.52 7.44
CA ASP A 75 11.65 0.19 8.61
C ASP A 75 11.69 -0.65 9.90
N ILE A 76 12.47 -1.74 9.92
CA ILE A 76 12.44 -2.70 11.03
C ILE A 76 12.75 -2.06 12.40
N ASP A 77 13.60 -1.04 12.42
CA ASP A 77 13.98 -0.32 13.65
C ASP A 77 12.86 0.53 14.24
N ILE A 78 11.85 0.90 13.43
CA ILE A 78 10.70 1.70 13.86
C ILE A 78 9.41 0.87 14.05
N ILE A 79 9.46 -0.44 13.79
CA ILE A 79 8.32 -1.32 14.01
C ILE A 79 7.85 -1.23 15.46
N GLY A 80 6.53 -1.01 15.62
CA GLY A 80 5.88 -0.87 16.92
C GLY A 80 6.00 0.53 17.54
N THR A 81 6.98 1.35 17.14
CA THR A 81 7.11 2.74 17.62
C THR A 81 6.07 3.65 16.96
N THR A 82 5.70 3.37 15.74
CA THR A 82 4.61 4.05 15.01
C THR A 82 3.38 3.15 14.90
N GLY A 83 2.23 3.74 14.71
CA GLY A 83 0.97 3.01 14.50
C GLY A 83 0.81 2.42 13.11
N ARG A 84 1.58 2.90 12.12
CA ARG A 84 1.36 2.65 10.68
C ARG A 84 2.39 1.74 10.00
N HIS A 85 3.52 1.39 10.66
CA HIS A 85 4.55 0.53 10.07
C HIS A 85 4.47 -0.90 10.58
N GLN A 86 4.53 -1.84 9.65
CA GLN A 86 4.62 -3.29 9.88
C GLN A 86 5.69 -3.88 8.96
N SER A 87 6.38 -4.92 9.42
CA SER A 87 7.31 -5.69 8.58
C SER A 87 6.57 -6.60 7.60
N PHE A 88 5.43 -7.17 8.01
CA PHE A 88 4.50 -7.90 7.16
C PHE A 88 3.17 -7.15 7.05
N PHE A 89 2.68 -6.97 5.83
CA PHE A 89 1.40 -6.33 5.55
C PHE A 89 0.75 -6.92 4.29
N GLU A 90 -0.52 -6.63 4.09
CA GLU A 90 -1.24 -7.01 2.89
C GLU A 90 -1.45 -5.78 2.00
N MET A 91 -1.04 -5.90 0.74
CA MET A 91 -1.20 -4.88 -0.27
C MET A 91 -2.33 -5.27 -1.23
N LEU A 92 -3.39 -4.49 -1.21
CA LEU A 92 -4.48 -4.58 -2.19
C LEU A 92 -4.02 -3.85 -3.45
N GLY A 93 -4.02 -4.51 -4.58
CA GLY A 93 -3.50 -3.96 -5.83
C GLY A 93 -4.37 -4.28 -7.02
N ASN A 94 -4.43 -3.34 -7.97
CA ASN A 94 -4.95 -3.55 -9.30
C ASN A 94 -3.92 -3.06 -10.32
N PHE A 95 -3.83 -3.76 -11.44
CA PHE A 95 -2.75 -3.63 -12.41
C PHE A 95 -3.31 -3.62 -13.83
N SER A 96 -2.82 -2.67 -14.64
CA SER A 96 -3.10 -2.61 -16.08
C SER A 96 -1.81 -2.77 -16.87
N PHE A 97 -1.90 -3.50 -17.95
CA PHE A 97 -0.76 -3.76 -18.85
C PHE A 97 -0.98 -3.12 -20.22
N GLY A 98 -1.38 -1.82 -20.18
CA GLY A 98 -1.63 -0.99 -21.34
C GLY A 98 -3.08 -0.95 -21.82
N GLU A 99 -4.05 -1.32 -20.96
CA GLU A 99 -5.47 -1.33 -21.30
C GLU A 99 -6.22 -0.12 -20.72
N TYR A 100 -5.93 0.30 -19.48
CA TYR A 100 -6.42 1.53 -18.86
C TYR A 100 -5.27 2.28 -18.18
N PHE A 101 -5.45 3.58 -17.97
CA PHE A 101 -4.39 4.42 -17.42
C PHE A 101 -4.95 5.45 -16.41
N LYS A 102 -4.42 6.66 -16.36
CA LYS A 102 -4.68 7.66 -15.32
C LYS A 102 -6.16 8.03 -15.15
N GLU A 103 -6.88 8.30 -16.26
CA GLU A 103 -8.26 8.80 -16.17
C GLU A 103 -9.17 7.76 -15.51
N GLU A 104 -9.14 6.51 -15.99
CA GLU A 104 -9.93 5.42 -15.42
C GLU A 104 -9.48 5.10 -13.99
N MET A 105 -8.16 5.03 -13.76
CA MET A 105 -7.65 4.64 -12.45
C MET A 105 -7.99 5.65 -11.37
N CYS A 106 -7.80 6.94 -11.61
CA CYS A 106 -8.16 7.99 -10.65
C CYS A 106 -9.67 8.01 -10.39
N ALA A 107 -10.49 7.85 -11.45
CA ALA A 107 -11.94 7.79 -11.29
C ALA A 107 -12.37 6.58 -10.44
N TRP A 108 -11.81 5.40 -10.68
CA TRP A 108 -12.11 4.19 -9.90
C TRP A 108 -11.59 4.29 -8.45
N ALA A 109 -10.44 4.89 -8.24
CA ALA A 109 -9.92 5.11 -6.89
C ALA A 109 -10.80 6.06 -6.09
N TYR A 110 -11.30 7.12 -6.72
CA TYR A 110 -12.22 8.07 -6.09
C TYR A 110 -13.57 7.41 -5.79
N GLU A 111 -14.16 6.70 -6.76
CA GLU A 111 -15.41 5.93 -6.61
C GLU A 111 -15.28 4.89 -5.49
N PHE A 112 -14.20 4.11 -5.48
CA PHE A 112 -13.98 3.09 -4.45
C PHE A 112 -13.89 3.72 -3.05
N SER A 113 -13.13 4.80 -2.92
CA SER A 113 -12.93 5.49 -1.64
C SER A 113 -14.21 6.12 -1.11
N THR A 114 -14.96 6.83 -1.96
CA THR A 114 -16.14 7.61 -1.52
C THR A 114 -17.43 6.81 -1.51
N GLU A 115 -17.67 5.93 -2.49
CA GLU A 115 -18.94 5.22 -2.63
C GLU A 115 -18.89 3.81 -2.01
N VAL A 116 -17.80 3.06 -2.22
CA VAL A 116 -17.70 1.68 -1.73
C VAL A 116 -17.25 1.62 -0.27
N LEU A 117 -16.20 2.37 0.08
CA LEU A 117 -15.70 2.47 1.46
C LEU A 117 -16.47 3.51 2.28
N GLY A 118 -17.11 4.48 1.63
CA GLY A 118 -17.88 5.54 2.29
C GLY A 118 -17.01 6.52 3.07
N LEU A 119 -15.80 6.78 2.58
CA LEU A 119 -14.93 7.81 3.16
C LEU A 119 -15.48 9.19 2.80
N PRO A 120 -15.55 10.14 3.75
CA PRO A 120 -15.99 11.50 3.46
C PRO A 120 -14.98 12.20 2.54
N ALA A 121 -15.44 12.69 1.40
CA ALA A 121 -14.60 13.29 0.36
C ALA A 121 -13.81 14.51 0.87
N GLU A 122 -14.38 15.26 1.82
CA GLU A 122 -13.75 16.41 2.48
C GLU A 122 -12.55 16.03 3.38
N ARG A 123 -12.33 14.74 3.63
CA ARG A 123 -11.18 14.23 4.39
C ARG A 123 -10.15 13.54 3.50
N LEU A 124 -10.38 13.50 2.18
CA LEU A 124 -9.43 12.93 1.23
C LEU A 124 -8.51 14.01 0.68
N TYR A 125 -7.22 13.73 0.71
CA TYR A 125 -6.15 14.55 0.15
C TYR A 125 -5.35 13.73 -0.85
N PHE A 126 -4.79 14.41 -1.84
CA PHE A 126 -4.12 13.76 -2.96
C PHE A 126 -2.75 14.39 -3.16
N THR A 127 -1.76 13.57 -3.44
CA THR A 127 -0.46 14.07 -3.89
C THR A 127 -0.21 13.67 -5.33
N VAL A 128 0.57 14.45 -6.03
CA VAL A 128 1.01 14.18 -7.40
C VAL A 128 2.48 14.52 -7.56
N TYR A 129 3.16 13.89 -8.51
CA TYR A 129 4.53 14.24 -8.85
C TYR A 129 4.64 15.68 -9.37
N LEU A 130 5.78 16.32 -9.14
CA LEU A 130 6.01 17.76 -9.39
C LEU A 130 5.51 18.25 -10.76
N ASP A 131 5.75 17.48 -11.82
CA ASP A 131 5.46 17.86 -13.20
C ASP A 131 4.20 17.18 -13.76
N ASP A 132 3.40 16.50 -12.91
CA ASP A 132 2.23 15.75 -13.37
C ASP A 132 0.95 16.60 -13.35
N ASP A 133 0.90 17.60 -14.22
CA ASP A 133 -0.27 18.47 -14.40
C ASP A 133 -1.49 17.69 -14.89
N GLU A 134 -1.28 16.64 -15.70
CA GLU A 134 -2.36 15.77 -16.20
C GLU A 134 -3.16 15.15 -15.05
N THR A 135 -2.49 14.61 -14.05
CA THR A 135 -3.16 13.99 -12.90
C THR A 135 -3.89 15.00 -12.04
N ILE A 136 -3.36 16.22 -11.87
CA ILE A 136 -4.07 17.30 -11.18
C ILE A 136 -5.39 17.62 -11.87
N GLU A 137 -5.38 17.78 -13.19
CA GLU A 137 -6.59 18.10 -13.95
C GLU A 137 -7.62 16.95 -13.90
N ILE A 138 -7.16 15.69 -13.79
CA ILE A 138 -8.05 14.55 -13.59
C ILE A 138 -8.73 14.63 -12.22
N TRP A 139 -7.97 14.85 -11.13
CA TRP A 139 -8.54 14.99 -9.79
C TRP A 139 -9.54 16.16 -9.69
N LYS A 140 -9.22 17.31 -10.29
CA LYS A 140 -10.13 18.45 -10.36
C LYS A 140 -11.43 18.15 -11.09
N LYS A 141 -11.37 17.44 -12.21
CA LYS A 141 -12.56 16.99 -12.95
C LYS A 141 -13.45 16.05 -12.12
N LEU A 142 -12.86 15.28 -11.20
CA LEU A 142 -13.58 14.41 -10.27
C LEU A 142 -14.16 15.16 -9.06
N GLY A 143 -13.90 16.47 -8.95
CA GLY A 143 -14.45 17.33 -7.92
C GLY A 143 -13.54 17.51 -6.69
N VAL A 144 -12.29 17.09 -6.78
CA VAL A 144 -11.30 17.33 -5.70
C VAL A 144 -10.93 18.81 -5.68
N PRO A 145 -11.03 19.51 -4.52
CA PRO A 145 -10.63 20.90 -4.38
C PRO A 145 -9.12 21.10 -4.58
N ASP A 146 -8.70 22.27 -5.09
CA ASP A 146 -7.29 22.58 -5.33
C ASP A 146 -6.42 22.50 -4.08
N ASP A 147 -6.94 22.89 -2.94
CA ASP A 147 -6.28 22.86 -1.63
C ASP A 147 -6.17 21.46 -1.02
N HIS A 148 -6.80 20.46 -1.65
CA HIS A 148 -6.64 19.05 -1.32
C HIS A 148 -5.61 18.33 -2.22
N ILE A 149 -4.95 19.04 -3.15
CA ILE A 149 -3.96 18.47 -4.06
C ILE A 149 -2.60 19.11 -3.80
N SER A 150 -1.61 18.30 -3.44
CA SER A 150 -0.23 18.74 -3.19
C SER A 150 0.73 18.14 -4.20
N ARG A 151 1.80 18.88 -4.53
CA ARG A 151 2.90 18.39 -5.38
C ARG A 151 4.05 17.97 -4.48
N LEU A 152 4.51 16.72 -4.64
CA LEU A 152 5.68 16.22 -3.94
C LEU A 152 6.76 15.78 -4.92
N GLY A 153 7.97 15.62 -4.39
CA GLY A 153 9.16 15.30 -5.17
C GLY A 153 9.32 13.81 -5.49
N GLU A 154 10.52 13.49 -5.94
CA GLU A 154 10.88 12.13 -6.34
C GLU A 154 10.88 11.15 -5.16
N ASP A 155 11.18 11.61 -3.96
CA ASP A 155 11.23 10.78 -2.76
C ASP A 155 9.84 10.27 -2.34
N ASP A 156 8.77 11.02 -2.67
CA ASP A 156 7.40 10.68 -2.30
C ASP A 156 6.58 10.18 -3.51
N ASN A 157 6.57 10.95 -4.61
CA ASN A 157 5.65 10.71 -5.73
C ASN A 157 6.33 10.16 -7.00
N PHE A 158 7.45 9.43 -6.87
CA PHE A 158 8.04 8.64 -7.95
C PHE A 158 8.43 7.24 -7.47
N TRP A 159 7.70 6.22 -7.90
CA TRP A 159 7.91 4.86 -7.44
C TRP A 159 8.78 4.04 -8.39
N ARG A 160 9.65 3.16 -7.80
CA ARG A 160 10.56 2.26 -8.52
C ARG A 160 10.47 0.85 -7.96
N ALA A 161 10.40 -0.14 -8.83
CA ALA A 161 10.36 -1.57 -8.45
C ALA A 161 11.70 -2.12 -7.92
N GLY A 162 12.72 -1.29 -7.83
CA GLY A 162 14.08 -1.62 -7.44
C GLY A 162 15.08 -0.68 -8.11
N PRO A 163 16.38 -1.02 -8.10
CA PRO A 163 17.42 -0.22 -8.78
C PRO A 163 17.16 -0.09 -10.28
N THR A 164 16.55 -1.12 -10.89
CA THR A 164 16.19 -1.19 -12.30
C THR A 164 14.80 -1.78 -12.47
N GLY A 165 14.15 -1.49 -13.60
CA GLY A 165 12.85 -2.05 -13.96
C GLY A 165 11.72 -1.02 -14.00
N PRO A 166 10.47 -1.48 -14.07
CA PRO A 166 9.30 -0.63 -14.23
C PRO A 166 9.19 0.44 -13.15
N CYS A 167 9.01 1.70 -13.57
CA CYS A 167 8.90 2.85 -12.67
C CYS A 167 8.06 3.97 -13.29
N GLY A 168 7.70 4.96 -12.47
CA GLY A 168 6.98 6.15 -12.95
C GLY A 168 6.49 7.04 -11.82
N PRO A 169 5.97 8.23 -12.19
CA PRO A 169 5.33 9.11 -11.24
C PRO A 169 4.11 8.44 -10.62
N CYS A 170 3.75 8.86 -9.42
CA CYS A 170 2.57 8.34 -8.75
C CYS A 170 1.73 9.45 -8.14
N SER A 171 0.50 9.09 -7.80
CA SER A 171 -0.42 9.89 -7.01
C SER A 171 -0.85 9.08 -5.80
N GLU A 172 -0.70 9.65 -4.63
CA GLU A 172 -1.08 9.01 -3.38
C GLU A 172 -2.36 9.60 -2.84
N ILE A 173 -3.15 8.77 -2.17
CA ILE A 173 -4.39 9.17 -1.53
C ILE A 173 -4.23 9.07 -0.03
N TYR A 174 -4.46 10.18 0.64
CA TYR A 174 -4.36 10.36 2.08
C TYR A 174 -5.74 10.57 2.70
N PHE A 175 -5.86 10.13 3.94
CA PHE A 175 -7.02 10.42 4.78
C PHE A 175 -6.60 11.33 5.93
N ASP A 176 -7.25 12.51 6.06
CA ASP A 176 -7.05 13.39 7.21
C ASP A 176 -7.71 12.78 8.45
N GLN A 177 -6.90 12.29 9.38
CA GLN A 177 -7.35 11.71 10.65
C GLN A 177 -7.81 12.78 11.66
N GLY A 178 -7.51 14.04 11.40
CA GLY A 178 -7.85 15.19 12.23
C GLY A 178 -6.63 15.80 12.93
N GLU A 179 -6.83 17.00 13.47
CA GLU A 179 -5.77 17.81 14.07
C GLU A 179 -5.09 17.15 15.28
N ASP A 180 -5.82 16.31 16.01
CA ASP A 180 -5.30 15.59 17.19
C ASP A 180 -4.16 14.61 16.83
N PHE A 181 -4.06 14.20 15.56
CA PHE A 181 -2.98 13.35 15.02
C PHE A 181 -1.83 14.15 14.41
N GLY A 182 -1.98 15.48 14.33
CA GLY A 182 -1.03 16.37 13.70
C GLY A 182 0.18 16.71 14.57
N CYS A 183 1.24 17.20 13.91
CA CYS A 183 2.43 17.72 14.57
C CYS A 183 2.23 19.12 15.21
N GLY A 184 1.06 19.72 15.05
CA GLY A 184 0.75 21.08 15.53
C GLY A 184 1.37 22.20 14.68
N SER A 185 2.05 21.89 13.58
CA SER A 185 2.54 22.89 12.64
C SER A 185 1.39 23.46 11.80
N PRO A 186 1.37 24.77 11.54
CA PRO A 186 0.42 25.36 10.60
C PRO A 186 0.64 24.89 9.15
N ASP A 187 1.83 24.40 8.83
CA ASP A 187 2.21 23.87 7.51
C ASP A 187 2.02 22.35 7.40
N CYS A 188 1.28 21.73 8.35
CA CYS A 188 1.01 20.30 8.32
C CYS A 188 0.13 19.95 7.10
N ALA A 189 0.68 19.14 6.20
CA ALA A 189 0.08 18.75 4.92
C ALA A 189 0.41 17.28 4.58
N PRO A 190 -0.17 16.68 3.54
CA PRO A 190 0.28 15.39 3.01
C PRO A 190 1.78 15.39 2.72
N GLY A 191 2.48 14.30 3.08
CA GLY A 191 3.94 14.21 3.07
C GLY A 191 4.61 14.63 4.40
N CYS A 192 3.84 15.11 5.39
CA CYS A 192 4.35 15.31 6.74
C CYS A 192 4.55 13.97 7.47
N ASP A 193 5.63 13.84 8.24
CA ASP A 193 5.93 12.61 9.01
C ASP A 193 4.95 12.31 10.15
N CYS A 194 4.05 13.23 10.48
CA CYS A 194 3.02 13.01 11.50
C CYS A 194 1.90 12.08 11.00
N ASP A 195 1.05 11.64 11.94
CA ASP A 195 -0.02 10.69 11.63
C ASP A 195 -1.33 11.34 11.17
N ARG A 196 -1.39 12.69 10.98
CA ARG A 196 -2.61 13.39 10.57
C ARG A 196 -3.08 12.95 9.18
N PHE A 197 -2.20 13.05 8.19
CA PHE A 197 -2.50 12.64 6.82
C PHE A 197 -1.95 11.25 6.59
N LEU A 198 -2.81 10.24 6.77
CA LEU A 198 -2.43 8.84 6.59
C LEU A 198 -2.56 8.44 5.13
N GLU A 199 -1.43 8.26 4.44
CA GLU A 199 -1.40 7.64 3.11
C GLU A 199 -1.92 6.21 3.21
N TYR A 200 -2.98 5.88 2.45
CA TYR A 200 -3.53 4.53 2.43
C TYR A 200 -3.49 3.88 1.05
N TRP A 201 -3.39 4.65 -0.05
CA TRP A 201 -3.37 4.13 -1.40
C TRP A 201 -2.39 4.90 -2.29
N ASN A 202 -1.49 4.17 -2.96
CA ASN A 202 -0.57 4.71 -3.96
C ASN A 202 -0.98 4.23 -5.36
N LEU A 203 -1.14 5.16 -6.32
CA LEU A 203 -1.45 4.92 -7.73
C LEU A 203 -0.21 5.22 -8.56
N VAL A 204 0.50 4.18 -9.02
CA VAL A 204 1.73 4.34 -9.79
C VAL A 204 1.41 4.29 -11.29
N PHE A 205 1.79 5.33 -12.01
CA PHE A 205 1.67 5.46 -13.45
C PHE A 205 2.94 4.95 -14.12
N THR A 206 3.06 3.63 -14.19
CA THR A 206 4.28 2.96 -14.66
C THR A 206 4.43 3.13 -16.17
N GLN A 207 5.32 4.02 -16.56
CA GLN A 207 5.55 4.40 -17.96
C GLN A 207 7.01 4.36 -18.40
N TYR A 208 7.93 4.05 -17.48
CA TYR A 208 9.36 3.96 -17.75
C TYR A 208 9.94 2.64 -17.26
N ASP A 209 11.07 2.26 -17.87
CA ASP A 209 11.98 1.21 -17.42
C ASP A 209 13.28 1.88 -16.95
N GLY A 210 13.56 1.85 -15.66
CA GLY A 210 14.76 2.40 -15.04
C GLY A 210 15.96 1.52 -15.35
N GLN A 211 17.06 2.14 -15.79
CA GLN A 211 18.30 1.49 -16.17
C GLN A 211 19.37 1.60 -15.07
N GLU A 212 20.40 0.76 -15.10
CA GLU A 212 21.52 0.77 -14.14
C GLU A 212 22.29 2.10 -14.10
N ASP A 213 22.32 2.84 -15.21
CA ASP A 213 22.96 4.15 -15.31
C ASP A 213 22.08 5.31 -14.78
N GLY A 214 20.90 5.00 -14.25
CA GLY A 214 19.94 5.97 -13.75
C GLY A 214 19.05 6.62 -14.80
N THR A 215 19.15 6.21 -16.06
CA THR A 215 18.27 6.72 -17.12
C THR A 215 16.92 6.02 -17.13
N PHE A 216 15.90 6.69 -17.69
CA PHE A 216 14.56 6.16 -17.85
C PHE A 216 14.23 5.97 -19.32
N VAL A 217 13.96 4.73 -19.71
CA VAL A 217 13.52 4.39 -21.07
C VAL A 217 12.00 4.24 -21.05
N PRO A 218 11.25 4.93 -21.95
CA PRO A 218 9.81 4.75 -22.02
C PRO A 218 9.43 3.29 -22.29
N LEU A 219 8.49 2.76 -21.51
CA LEU A 219 7.89 1.45 -21.74
C LEU A 219 7.06 1.46 -23.04
N PRO A 220 6.94 0.31 -23.73
CA PRO A 220 6.14 0.19 -24.96
C PRO A 220 4.66 0.53 -24.75
N LYS A 221 4.14 0.29 -23.54
CA LYS A 221 2.81 0.64 -23.10
C LYS A 221 2.86 1.34 -21.74
N LYS A 222 1.93 2.25 -21.52
CA LYS A 222 1.69 2.85 -20.21
C LYS A 222 0.88 1.88 -19.38
N ASN A 223 1.27 1.67 -18.13
CA ASN A 223 0.71 0.67 -17.24
C ASN A 223 0.23 1.30 -15.94
N ILE A 224 -0.65 0.60 -15.24
CA ILE A 224 -1.05 0.94 -13.88
C ILE A 224 -0.53 -0.12 -12.91
N ASP A 225 0.07 0.34 -11.83
CA ASP A 225 0.41 -0.41 -10.64
C ASP A 225 -0.19 0.32 -9.44
N THR A 226 -0.94 -0.35 -8.58
CA THR A 226 -1.46 0.29 -7.38
C THR A 226 -1.22 -0.55 -6.14
N GLY A 227 -1.08 0.14 -5.00
CA GLY A 227 -0.93 -0.50 -3.71
C GLY A 227 -1.70 0.24 -2.62
N MET A 228 -2.79 -0.38 -2.13
CA MET A 228 -3.52 0.08 -0.95
C MET A 228 -3.16 -0.79 0.24
N GLY A 229 -2.68 -0.17 1.33
CA GLY A 229 -2.36 -0.88 2.57
C GLY A 229 -3.62 -1.36 3.27
N LEU A 230 -3.83 -2.67 3.36
CA LEU A 230 -5.01 -3.22 4.03
C LEU A 230 -5.11 -2.76 5.48
N GLU A 231 -4.02 -2.83 6.22
CA GLU A 231 -3.98 -2.46 7.64
C GLU A 231 -4.27 -0.98 7.84
N ARG A 232 -3.77 -0.10 6.95
CA ARG A 232 -4.02 1.35 7.00
C ARG A 232 -5.48 1.68 6.75
N ILE A 233 -6.06 1.16 5.67
CA ILE A 233 -7.48 1.43 5.38
C ILE A 233 -8.41 0.75 6.41
N ALA A 234 -8.02 -0.39 6.97
CA ALA A 234 -8.75 -1.02 8.06
C ALA A 234 -8.74 -0.15 9.31
N ALA A 235 -7.61 0.45 9.69
CA ALA A 235 -7.53 1.37 10.83
C ALA A 235 -8.47 2.56 10.65
N ILE A 236 -8.49 3.17 9.47
CA ILE A 236 -9.43 4.27 9.13
C ILE A 236 -10.88 3.84 9.30
N LEU A 237 -11.28 2.72 8.70
CA LEU A 237 -12.68 2.25 8.69
C LEU A 237 -13.14 1.67 10.04
N GLN A 238 -12.22 1.16 10.83
CA GLN A 238 -12.48 0.65 12.17
C GLN A 238 -12.42 1.76 13.24
N GLY A 239 -11.95 2.96 12.86
CA GLY A 239 -11.88 4.12 13.73
C GLY A 239 -10.87 3.96 14.86
N VAL A 240 -9.75 3.28 14.59
CA VAL A 240 -8.66 3.04 15.55
C VAL A 240 -7.42 3.85 15.17
N GLN A 241 -6.56 4.13 16.17
CA GLN A 241 -5.41 5.02 15.99
C GLN A 241 -4.18 4.31 15.41
N SER A 242 -4.15 2.98 15.52
CA SER A 242 -3.02 2.18 15.11
C SER A 242 -3.45 0.96 14.33
N ASN A 243 -2.68 0.57 13.33
CA ASN A 243 -2.86 -0.69 12.62
C ASN A 243 -2.88 -1.90 13.57
N TYR A 244 -2.16 -1.81 14.71
CA TYR A 244 -2.13 -2.84 15.74
C TYR A 244 -3.45 -3.00 16.52
N GLU A 245 -4.36 -2.06 16.38
CA GLU A 245 -5.69 -2.07 17.00
C GLU A 245 -6.78 -2.58 16.04
N THR A 246 -6.43 -2.85 14.78
CA THR A 246 -7.34 -3.43 13.79
C THR A 246 -7.73 -4.87 14.17
N ASP A 247 -8.85 -5.35 13.64
CA ASP A 247 -9.41 -6.67 13.95
C ASP A 247 -8.40 -7.81 13.85
N VAL A 248 -7.49 -7.79 12.87
CA VAL A 248 -6.46 -8.80 12.67
C VAL A 248 -5.33 -8.67 13.68
N LEU A 249 -4.67 -7.50 13.74
CA LEU A 249 -3.47 -7.32 14.57
C LEU A 249 -3.80 -7.28 16.07
N ARG A 250 -4.94 -6.70 16.45
CA ARG A 250 -5.38 -6.70 17.87
C ARG A 250 -5.57 -8.11 18.41
N SER A 251 -5.98 -9.06 17.56
CA SER A 251 -6.09 -10.46 17.98
C SER A 251 -4.73 -11.07 18.35
N LEU A 252 -3.66 -10.71 17.64
CA LEU A 252 -2.29 -11.14 17.93
C LEU A 252 -1.73 -10.44 19.18
N VAL A 253 -1.98 -9.15 19.33
CA VAL A 253 -1.66 -8.39 20.55
C VAL A 253 -2.32 -9.05 21.77
N ALA A 254 -3.60 -9.46 21.66
CA ALA A 254 -4.30 -10.16 22.72
C ALA A 254 -3.67 -11.52 23.12
N VAL A 255 -3.07 -12.22 22.18
CA VAL A 255 -2.28 -13.41 22.51
C VAL A 255 -1.05 -13.04 23.33
N GLY A 256 -0.35 -11.97 22.95
CA GLY A 256 0.80 -11.42 23.70
C GLY A 256 0.42 -11.05 25.14
N GLU A 257 -0.67 -10.29 25.32
CA GLU A 257 -1.21 -9.95 26.65
C GLU A 257 -1.43 -11.19 27.51
N LYS A 258 -2.10 -12.18 26.96
CA LYS A 258 -2.39 -13.44 27.67
C LYS A 258 -1.10 -14.19 28.08
N LEU A 259 -0.08 -14.21 27.22
CA LEU A 259 1.17 -14.93 27.50
C LEU A 259 2.03 -14.21 28.53
N THR A 260 2.01 -12.89 28.54
CA THR A 260 2.86 -12.06 29.44
C THR A 260 2.13 -11.64 30.72
N GLY A 261 0.82 -11.75 30.77
CA GLY A 261 0.00 -11.25 31.90
C GLY A 261 -0.07 -9.71 31.96
N THR A 262 0.16 -9.04 30.84
CA THR A 262 0.13 -7.57 30.72
C THR A 262 -1.14 -7.12 29.96
N THR A 263 -1.45 -5.83 30.00
CA THR A 263 -2.58 -5.22 29.31
C THR A 263 -2.05 -4.15 28.34
N TYR A 264 -2.52 -4.19 27.09
CA TYR A 264 -2.21 -3.17 26.09
C TYR A 264 -2.95 -1.88 26.41
N GLY A 265 -2.25 -0.75 26.32
CA GLY A 265 -2.78 0.59 26.61
C GLY A 265 -2.50 1.10 28.03
N GLU A 266 -1.85 0.30 28.88
CA GLU A 266 -1.50 0.71 30.26
C GLU A 266 -0.06 1.25 30.39
N ASP A 267 0.88 0.76 29.56
CA ASP A 267 2.29 1.15 29.60
C ASP A 267 2.87 1.16 28.19
N ALA A 268 3.47 2.28 27.78
CA ALA A 268 4.00 2.49 26.44
C ALA A 268 5.13 1.51 26.06
N ALA A 269 5.96 1.08 27.02
CA ALA A 269 7.06 0.14 26.76
C ALA A 269 6.52 -1.31 26.58
N ILE A 270 5.46 -1.64 27.33
CA ILE A 270 4.74 -2.90 27.17
C ILE A 270 4.03 -2.90 25.83
N ASP A 271 3.33 -1.83 25.48
CA ASP A 271 2.62 -1.68 24.20
C ASP A 271 3.57 -1.85 23.01
N LEU A 272 4.74 -1.20 23.05
CA LEU A 272 5.79 -1.38 22.05
C LEU A 272 6.19 -2.86 21.91
N SER A 273 6.44 -3.52 23.03
CA SER A 273 6.84 -4.94 23.03
C SER A 273 5.73 -5.84 22.46
N LEU A 274 4.48 -5.60 22.81
CA LEU A 274 3.33 -6.35 22.31
C LEU A 274 3.11 -6.14 20.81
N ARG A 275 3.31 -4.91 20.30
CA ARG A 275 3.26 -4.59 18.87
C ARG A 275 4.34 -5.33 18.08
N ILE A 276 5.59 -5.28 18.57
CA ILE A 276 6.72 -6.00 17.97
C ILE A 276 6.44 -7.51 17.94
N MET A 277 5.95 -8.09 19.04
CA MET A 277 5.58 -9.52 19.10
C MET A 277 4.50 -9.87 18.07
N ALA A 278 3.46 -9.05 17.95
CA ALA A 278 2.37 -9.27 17.01
C ALA A 278 2.86 -9.20 15.55
N ASP A 279 3.64 -8.18 15.20
CA ASP A 279 4.20 -7.98 13.87
C ASP A 279 5.15 -9.13 13.49
N HIS A 280 6.18 -9.35 14.29
CA HIS A 280 7.22 -10.32 13.95
C HIS A 280 6.71 -11.76 13.96
N SER A 281 5.80 -12.13 14.86
CA SER A 281 5.21 -13.48 14.83
C SER A 281 4.36 -13.72 13.59
N ARG A 282 3.63 -12.70 13.11
CA ARG A 282 2.89 -12.75 11.84
C ARG A 282 3.84 -12.89 10.65
N ALA A 283 4.87 -12.04 10.57
CA ALA A 283 5.86 -12.06 9.51
C ALA A 283 6.58 -13.41 9.43
N VAL A 284 7.11 -13.92 10.54
CA VAL A 284 7.82 -15.19 10.62
C VAL A 284 6.90 -16.36 10.25
N ALA A 285 5.64 -16.38 10.72
CA ALA A 285 4.70 -17.44 10.40
C ALA A 285 4.44 -17.53 8.89
N PHE A 286 4.22 -16.39 8.21
CA PHE A 286 4.01 -16.38 6.76
C PHE A 286 5.29 -16.69 5.97
N MET A 287 6.45 -16.22 6.42
CA MET A 287 7.73 -16.56 5.79
C MET A 287 8.00 -18.07 5.86
N ILE A 288 7.80 -18.70 7.01
CA ILE A 288 7.95 -20.15 7.19
C ILE A 288 6.95 -20.91 6.31
N ALA A 289 5.70 -20.46 6.26
CA ALA A 289 4.66 -21.08 5.42
C ALA A 289 5.02 -21.05 3.92
N ASP A 290 5.74 -20.02 3.48
CA ASP A 290 6.22 -19.90 2.11
C ASP A 290 7.60 -20.57 1.88
N GLY A 291 8.16 -21.23 2.90
CA GLY A 291 9.40 -22.03 2.80
C GLY A 291 10.68 -21.31 3.20
N ILE A 292 10.59 -20.12 3.80
CA ILE A 292 11.74 -19.38 4.32
C ILE A 292 12.02 -19.86 5.74
N LEU A 293 13.05 -20.68 5.91
CA LEU A 293 13.45 -21.18 7.23
C LEU A 293 14.58 -20.29 7.81
N PRO A 294 14.62 -20.12 9.15
CA PRO A 294 15.71 -19.39 9.81
C PRO A 294 17.09 -19.92 9.41
N SER A 295 17.99 -19.04 9.06
CA SER A 295 19.39 -19.35 8.73
C SER A 295 20.29 -18.18 9.10
N ASN A 296 21.62 -18.37 8.94
CA ASN A 296 22.61 -17.32 9.21
C ASN A 296 22.95 -16.44 8.01
N GLU A 297 22.24 -16.63 6.88
CA GLU A 297 22.46 -15.85 5.65
C GLU A 297 21.18 -15.79 4.79
N GLY A 298 21.17 -14.88 3.82
CA GLY A 298 20.09 -14.74 2.84
C GLY A 298 18.73 -14.43 3.46
N ARG A 299 17.67 -14.94 2.85
CA ARG A 299 16.28 -14.70 3.31
C ARG A 299 16.01 -15.20 4.73
N GLY A 300 16.65 -16.28 5.14
CA GLY A 300 16.44 -16.86 6.46
C GLY A 300 17.12 -16.10 7.58
N TYR A 301 18.03 -15.17 7.25
CA TYR A 301 18.66 -14.27 8.24
C TYR A 301 17.70 -13.14 8.65
N VAL A 302 16.88 -12.66 7.72
CA VAL A 302 15.85 -11.64 7.99
C VAL A 302 14.86 -12.14 9.02
#